data_057ebd8c5ae5e1cfba033c1b58de266b
#
_entry.id   057ebd8c5ae5e1cfba033c1b58de266b
#
_cell.length_a   1.000
_cell.length_b   1.000
_cell.length_c   1.000
_cell.angle_alpha   90.00
_cell.angle_beta   90.00
_cell.angle_gamma   90.00
#
_symmetry.space_group_name_H-M   'P 1'
#
loop_
_entity.id
_entity.type
_entity.pdbx_description
1 polymer ?
#
loop_
_entity_poly.entity_id
_entity_poly.type
_entity_poly.pdbx_seq_one_letter_code
_entity_poly.pdbx_strand_id
1 'polypeptide(L)'
;MSNALKFANTEILSSLIPIVTSLEKALENSEEKEKIDRQGILLILNSFEKILENFNIVPINPSGEEFDPELHEAVSTVNEKGVEDNIVKSTLERGWKLNDRVVKPALVIVNKI
;
A
#
# COMPACT_ATOMS: atom_id res chain seq x y z
N MET A 1 12.46 18.95 -17.11
CA MET A 1 11.23 19.04 -16.34
C MET A 1 11.48 19.72 -15.01
N SER A 2 10.69 20.70 -14.65
CA SER A 2 10.89 21.45 -13.43
C SER A 2 10.51 20.63 -12.19
N ASN A 3 11.16 20.92 -11.07
CA ASN A 3 10.82 20.28 -9.79
C ASN A 3 9.39 20.61 -9.37
N ALA A 4 8.85 21.75 -9.80
CA ALA A 4 7.47 22.14 -9.49
C ALA A 4 6.45 21.14 -10.02
N LEU A 5 6.65 20.60 -11.23
CA LEU A 5 5.76 19.59 -11.80
C LEU A 5 5.82 18.27 -11.02
N LYS A 6 7.02 17.89 -10.56
CA LYS A 6 7.17 16.68 -9.74
C LYS A 6 6.45 16.84 -8.39
N PHE A 7 6.54 18.00 -7.78
CA PHE A 7 5.86 18.27 -6.51
C PHE A 7 4.35 18.33 -6.66
N ALA A 8 3.85 18.92 -7.76
CA ALA A 8 2.42 18.99 -8.03
C ALA A 8 1.85 17.58 -8.20
N ASN A 9 2.56 16.70 -8.93
CA ASN A 9 2.15 15.31 -9.09
C ASN A 9 2.14 14.58 -7.75
N THR A 10 3.11 14.84 -6.89
CA THR A 10 3.18 14.24 -5.57
C THR A 10 1.98 14.64 -4.71
N GLU A 11 1.56 15.91 -4.76
CA GLU A 11 0.37 16.37 -4.03
C GLU A 11 -0.91 15.68 -4.52
N ILE A 12 -1.09 15.61 -5.83
CA ILE A 12 -2.25 14.95 -6.43
C ILE A 12 -2.29 13.49 -6.00
N LEU A 13 -1.16 12.81 -6.08
CA LEU A 13 -1.05 11.41 -5.69
C LEU A 13 -1.32 11.20 -4.21
N SER A 14 -0.79 12.07 -3.36
CA SER A 14 -1.05 12.00 -1.92
C SER A 14 -2.52 12.16 -1.59
N SER A 15 -3.25 12.89 -2.43
CA SER A 15 -4.70 13.06 -2.28
C SER A 15 -5.48 11.85 -2.78
N LEU A 16 -4.98 11.16 -3.80
CA LEU A 16 -5.65 10.01 -4.41
C LEU A 16 -5.39 8.69 -3.67
N ILE A 17 -4.21 8.54 -3.08
CA ILE A 17 -3.83 7.32 -2.36
C ILE A 17 -4.82 6.94 -1.26
N PRO A 18 -5.29 7.85 -0.40
CA PRO A 18 -6.30 7.49 0.60
C PRO A 18 -7.60 6.95 0.01
N ILE A 19 -7.96 7.38 -1.19
CA ILE A 19 -9.14 6.87 -1.89
C ILE A 19 -8.95 5.41 -2.26
N VAL A 20 -7.77 5.06 -2.79
CA VAL A 20 -7.42 3.68 -3.12
C VAL A 20 -7.43 2.82 -1.87
N THR A 21 -6.85 3.30 -0.78
CA THR A 21 -6.83 2.59 0.50
C THR A 21 -8.24 2.35 1.01
N SER A 22 -9.12 3.34 0.90
CA SER A 22 -10.52 3.22 1.31
C SER A 22 -11.25 2.15 0.50
N LEU A 23 -11.01 2.09 -0.81
CA LEU A 23 -11.61 1.08 -1.68
C LEU A 23 -11.10 -0.32 -1.32
N GLU A 24 -9.82 -0.46 -1.03
CA GLU A 24 -9.26 -1.74 -0.61
C GLU A 24 -9.88 -2.24 0.70
N LYS A 25 -10.05 -1.34 1.66
CA LYS A 25 -10.67 -1.69 2.94
C LYS A 25 -12.14 -2.05 2.77
N ALA A 26 -12.85 -1.37 1.88
CA ALA A 26 -14.24 -1.71 1.57
C ALA A 26 -14.35 -3.12 0.99
N LEU A 27 -13.39 -3.51 0.13
CA LEU A 27 -13.34 -4.86 -0.42
C LEU A 27 -13.08 -5.92 0.65
N GLU A 28 -12.18 -5.63 1.58
CA GLU A 28 -11.86 -6.56 2.67
C GLU A 28 -13.05 -6.80 3.60
N ASN A 29 -13.89 -5.78 3.77
CA ASN A 29 -15.02 -5.82 4.69
C ASN A 29 -16.33 -6.22 4.01
N SER A 30 -16.35 -6.42 2.69
CA SER A 30 -17.58 -6.77 1.98
C SER A 30 -17.98 -8.21 2.24
N GLU A 31 -19.29 -8.44 2.36
CA GLU A 31 -19.85 -9.77 2.54
C GLU A 31 -19.95 -10.53 1.21
N GLU A 32 -20.05 -11.86 1.27
CA GLU A 32 -20.13 -12.70 0.07
C GLU A 32 -21.30 -12.36 -0.84
N LYS A 33 -22.41 -11.94 -0.29
CA LYS A 33 -23.59 -11.56 -1.08
C LYS A 33 -23.35 -10.35 -1.97
N GLU A 34 -22.30 -9.59 -1.71
CA GLU A 34 -21.90 -8.42 -2.49
C GLU A 34 -20.79 -8.75 -3.48
N LYS A 35 -20.56 -10.02 -3.75
CA LYS A 35 -19.44 -10.50 -4.55
C LYS A 35 -19.35 -9.87 -5.93
N ILE A 36 -20.49 -9.63 -6.59
CA ILE A 36 -20.50 -9.02 -7.93
C ILE A 36 -20.00 -7.59 -7.89
N ASP A 37 -20.47 -6.81 -6.92
CA ASP A 37 -20.04 -5.43 -6.73
C ASP A 37 -18.56 -5.38 -6.36
N ARG A 38 -18.12 -6.34 -5.56
CA ARG A 38 -16.72 -6.47 -5.18
C ARG A 38 -15.82 -6.68 -6.39
N GLN A 39 -16.23 -7.54 -7.32
CA GLN A 39 -15.46 -7.79 -8.55
C GLN A 39 -15.37 -6.54 -9.42
N GLY A 40 -16.46 -5.78 -9.51
CA GLY A 40 -16.48 -4.52 -10.24
C GLY A 40 -15.50 -3.51 -9.66
N ILE A 41 -15.50 -3.35 -8.35
CA ILE A 41 -14.58 -2.46 -7.64
C ILE A 41 -13.13 -2.91 -7.84
N LEU A 42 -12.89 -4.21 -7.78
CA LEU A 42 -11.55 -4.77 -7.96
C LEU A 42 -11.01 -4.47 -9.37
N LEU A 43 -11.85 -4.57 -10.39
CA LEU A 43 -11.47 -4.23 -11.76
C LEU A 43 -11.10 -2.75 -11.88
N ILE A 44 -11.85 -1.87 -11.23
CA ILE A 44 -11.57 -0.43 -11.22
C ILE A 44 -10.23 -0.16 -10.53
N LEU A 45 -9.98 -0.80 -9.39
CA LEU A 45 -8.71 -0.67 -8.68
C LEU A 45 -7.54 -1.12 -9.53
N ASN A 46 -7.67 -2.26 -10.22
CA ASN A 46 -6.60 -2.77 -11.06
C ASN A 46 -6.31 -1.84 -12.23
N SER A 47 -7.35 -1.26 -12.83
CA SER A 47 -7.19 -0.28 -13.90
C SER A 47 -6.49 0.97 -13.40
N PHE A 48 -6.85 1.43 -12.22
CA PHE A 48 -6.24 2.60 -11.59
C PHE A 48 -4.75 2.35 -11.29
N GLU A 49 -4.43 1.17 -10.77
CA GLU A 49 -3.04 0.79 -10.48
C GLU A 49 -2.20 0.75 -11.75
N LYS A 50 -2.75 0.28 -12.86
CA LYS A 50 -2.03 0.28 -14.14
C LYS A 50 -1.71 1.69 -14.61
N ILE A 51 -2.64 2.61 -14.42
CA ILE A 51 -2.41 4.02 -14.75
C ILE A 51 -1.28 4.59 -13.89
N LEU A 52 -1.31 4.30 -12.59
CA LEU A 52 -0.27 4.73 -11.67
C LEU A 52 1.10 4.18 -12.08
N GLU A 53 1.14 2.91 -12.46
CA GLU A 53 2.38 2.27 -12.90
C GLU A 53 2.98 2.96 -14.12
N ASN A 54 2.15 3.43 -15.05
CA ASN A 54 2.61 4.18 -16.22
C ASN A 54 3.29 5.48 -15.86
N PHE A 55 3.01 6.02 -14.68
CA PHE A 55 3.66 7.22 -14.16
C PHE A 55 4.77 6.91 -13.17
N ASN A 56 5.23 5.66 -13.14
CA ASN A 56 6.29 5.18 -12.23
C ASN A 56 5.91 5.25 -10.76
N ILE A 57 4.62 5.04 -10.49
CA ILE A 57 4.09 4.97 -9.14
C ILE A 57 3.84 3.51 -8.84
N VAL A 58 4.57 2.97 -7.87
CA VAL A 58 4.47 1.56 -7.53
C VAL A 58 4.07 1.37 -6.08
N PRO A 59 3.25 0.34 -5.77
CA PRO A 59 2.87 0.07 -4.40
C PRO A 59 3.99 -0.61 -3.63
N ILE A 60 3.99 -0.41 -2.32
CA ILE A 60 4.89 -1.08 -1.39
C ILE A 60 4.02 -1.99 -0.53
N ASN A 61 4.13 -3.30 -0.74
CA ASN A 61 3.40 -4.30 0.04
C ASN A 61 4.38 -5.37 0.51
N PRO A 62 5.01 -5.17 1.68
CA PRO A 62 6.12 -6.00 2.12
C PRO A 62 5.72 -7.22 2.95
N SER A 63 4.48 -7.65 2.93
CA SER A 63 4.05 -8.82 3.73
C SER A 63 4.95 -10.03 3.43
N GLY A 64 5.52 -10.62 4.47
CA GLY A 64 6.46 -11.73 4.36
C GLY A 64 7.90 -11.34 4.10
N GLU A 65 8.18 -10.06 3.90
CA GLU A 65 9.53 -9.55 3.66
C GLU A 65 10.12 -8.96 4.94
N GLU A 66 11.44 -8.73 4.92
CA GLU A 66 12.13 -8.11 6.03
C GLU A 66 11.69 -6.65 6.18
N PHE A 67 11.51 -6.20 7.43
CA PHE A 67 11.15 -4.81 7.71
C PHE A 67 12.27 -3.86 7.29
N ASP A 68 11.90 -2.82 6.52
CA ASP A 68 12.82 -1.77 6.07
C ASP A 68 12.28 -0.42 6.54
N PRO A 69 12.95 0.24 7.51
CA PRO A 69 12.47 1.52 8.04
C PRO A 69 12.36 2.64 7.01
N GLU A 70 13.04 2.55 5.88
CA GLU A 70 12.96 3.56 4.83
C GLU A 70 11.69 3.43 4.00
N LEU A 71 11.13 2.24 3.92
CA LEU A 71 9.96 1.94 3.09
C LEU A 71 8.70 1.65 3.91
N HIS A 72 8.88 1.25 5.17
CA HIS A 72 7.78 0.78 6.01
C HIS A 72 7.72 1.54 7.32
N GLU A 73 6.52 1.59 7.91
CA GLU A 73 6.30 2.13 9.25
C GLU A 73 5.64 1.06 10.09
N ALA A 74 6.34 0.63 11.15
CA ALA A 74 5.80 -0.37 12.06
C ALA A 74 4.83 0.29 13.03
N VAL A 75 3.55 -0.03 12.92
CA VAL A 75 2.53 0.51 13.81
C VAL A 75 2.25 -0.42 14.97
N SER A 76 2.67 -1.68 14.88
CA SER A 76 2.49 -2.67 15.92
C SER A 76 3.50 -3.80 15.74
N THR A 77 3.71 -4.57 16.79
CA THR A 77 4.56 -5.76 16.75
C THR A 77 3.80 -6.95 17.30
N VAL A 78 4.18 -8.14 16.85
CA VAL A 78 3.68 -9.41 17.35
C VAL A 78 4.86 -10.33 17.60
N ASN A 79 4.67 -11.35 18.41
CA ASN A 79 5.67 -12.40 18.62
C ASN A 79 5.03 -13.74 18.25
N GLU A 80 5.22 -14.16 17.01
CA GLU A 80 4.66 -15.41 16.51
C GLU A 80 5.74 -16.44 16.36
N LYS A 81 5.50 -17.63 16.91
CA LYS A 81 6.43 -18.75 16.84
C LYS A 81 6.50 -19.26 15.40
N GLY A 82 7.71 -19.61 14.97
CA GLY A 82 7.93 -20.12 13.63
C GLY A 82 8.15 -19.05 12.59
N VAL A 83 8.07 -17.78 12.96
CA VAL A 83 8.35 -16.64 12.09
C VAL A 83 9.64 -15.97 12.55
N GLU A 84 10.51 -15.66 11.60
CA GLU A 84 11.78 -15.02 11.92
C GLU A 84 11.58 -13.60 12.50
N ASP A 85 12.58 -13.16 13.25
CA ASP A 85 12.59 -11.81 13.79
C ASP A 85 12.66 -10.78 12.66
N ASN A 86 11.99 -9.65 12.86
CA ASN A 86 12.02 -8.50 11.94
C ASN A 86 11.37 -8.74 10.59
N ILE A 87 10.50 -9.75 10.49
CA ILE A 87 9.71 -9.99 9.28
C ILE A 87 8.37 -9.29 9.39
N VAL A 88 7.92 -8.69 8.28
CA VAL A 88 6.61 -8.06 8.22
C VAL A 88 5.54 -9.14 8.23
N LYS A 89 4.77 -9.19 9.32
CA LYS A 89 3.69 -10.16 9.49
C LYS A 89 2.52 -9.86 8.55
N SER A 90 2.13 -8.59 8.48
CA SER A 90 1.05 -8.15 7.61
C SER A 90 1.20 -6.68 7.29
N THR A 91 0.57 -6.28 6.19
CA THR A 91 0.52 -4.89 5.75
C THR A 91 -0.89 -4.37 5.98
N LEU A 92 -1.03 -3.38 6.87
CA LEU A 92 -2.32 -2.76 7.17
C LEU A 92 -2.76 -1.81 6.07
N GLU A 93 -1.81 -1.02 5.55
CA GLU A 93 -2.03 -0.14 4.42
C GLU A 93 -0.80 -0.20 3.52
N ARG A 94 -1.01 -0.35 2.22
CA ARG A 94 0.09 -0.35 1.28
C ARG A 94 0.74 1.04 1.25
N GLY A 95 2.05 1.05 1.06
CA GLY A 95 2.77 2.28 0.78
C GLY A 95 2.85 2.53 -0.71
N TRP A 96 3.44 3.65 -1.09
CA TRP A 96 3.58 4.05 -2.48
C TRP A 96 4.89 4.77 -2.73
N LYS A 97 5.51 4.48 -3.87
CA LYS A 97 6.72 5.15 -4.35
C LYS A 97 6.43 5.84 -5.67
N LEU A 98 6.95 7.04 -5.82
CA LEU A 98 6.95 7.75 -7.10
C LEU A 98 8.41 7.84 -7.54
N ASN A 99 8.74 7.15 -8.63
CA ASN A 99 10.12 6.93 -9.05
C ASN A 99 10.89 6.27 -7.89
N ASP A 100 11.96 6.88 -7.40
CA ASP A 100 12.73 6.32 -6.29
C ASP A 100 12.38 6.97 -4.94
N ARG A 101 11.30 7.73 -4.89
CA ARG A 101 10.91 8.47 -3.70
C ARG A 101 9.68 7.85 -3.06
N VAL A 102 9.76 7.59 -1.75
CA VAL A 102 8.61 7.12 -0.99
C VAL A 102 7.66 8.28 -0.76
N VAL A 103 6.44 8.18 -1.30
CA VAL A 103 5.38 9.17 -1.09
C VAL A 103 4.66 8.87 0.21
N LYS A 104 4.41 7.59 0.47
CA LYS A 104 3.75 7.11 1.67
C LYS A 104 4.35 5.76 2.05
N PRO A 105 4.87 5.60 3.28
CA PRO A 105 5.40 4.30 3.70
C PRO A 105 4.25 3.32 3.94
N ALA A 106 4.55 2.02 3.82
CA ALA A 106 3.59 0.97 4.14
C ALA A 106 3.42 0.88 5.65
N LEU A 107 2.19 0.81 6.13
CA LEU A 107 1.90 0.60 7.54
C LEU A 107 1.84 -0.90 7.79
N VAL A 108 2.70 -1.38 8.67
CA VAL A 108 2.93 -2.82 8.81
C VAL A 108 2.91 -3.26 10.27
N ILE A 109 2.68 -4.55 10.46
CA ILE A 109 2.87 -5.25 11.73
C ILE A 109 4.09 -6.12 11.57
N VAL A 110 5.05 -5.99 12.47
CA VAL A 110 6.35 -6.67 12.38
C VAL A 110 6.44 -7.74 13.46
N ASN A 111 7.02 -8.88 13.10
CA ASN A 111 7.29 -9.94 14.08
C ASN A 111 8.57 -9.61 14.84
N LYS A 112 8.47 -9.52 16.16
CA LYS A 112 9.61 -9.30 17.06
C LYS A 112 9.69 -10.42 18.08
N ILE A 113 10.83 -11.06 18.12
CA ILE A 113 11.08 -12.14 19.08
C ILE A 113 11.54 -11.58 20.41
#